data_ab8da77d464297a690c7729134d387fd
#
_entry.id   ab8da77d464297a690c7729134d387fd
#
_cell.length_a   1.000
_cell.length_b   1.000
_cell.length_c   1.000
_cell.angle_alpha   90.00
_cell.angle_beta   90.00
_cell.angle_gamma   90.00
#
_symmetry.space_group_name_H-M   'P 1'
#
loop_
_entity.id
_entity.type
_entity.pdbx_description
1 polymer ?
#
loop_
_entity_poly.entity_id
_entity_poly.type
_entity_poly.pdbx_seq_one_letter_code
_entity_poly.pdbx_strand_id
1 'polypeptide(L)'
;MVIQTSDYLQHNGIVKGKLTKSYYTLFRPENGNIKATLLILHGMQEHSGRYMEFAQYLAEQGLAVITYDHLGHGRTAKNTEELGFFQISNPAQQVVNDAENIADYLEKRYSDVPHFLLGHSMGSFIARCLLQQAGSRFNGAIIVGTGGKVPGAKLGKAVSALLNKIAPRHRSRFINTFFNKQNNLRFKNEPNESGTNWLSVDKNNRQAFLQDELCGVLFSINGFYTLLSVNVKATDRRWAKTLPQAFPMLFISGSDDPIGNFGKGIKQTVSDLEQDGFKDITMKLYTGMRHEILNETDKQNVYNDIINWIEKHL
;
A
#
# COMPACT_ATOMS: atom_id res chain seq x y z
N MET A 1 -14.38 0.48 -23.66
CA MET A 1 -15.09 0.09 -22.42
C MET A 1 -14.15 -0.74 -21.55
N VAL A 2 -14.42 -0.81 -20.23
CA VAL A 2 -13.62 -1.58 -19.26
C VAL A 2 -14.48 -2.70 -18.69
N ILE A 3 -13.91 -3.89 -18.58
CA ILE A 3 -14.52 -5.02 -17.88
C ILE A 3 -13.98 -5.05 -16.48
N GLN A 4 -14.88 -5.08 -15.50
CA GLN A 4 -14.59 -5.25 -14.09
C GLN A 4 -15.07 -6.63 -13.62
N THR A 5 -14.21 -7.37 -12.93
CA THR A 5 -14.54 -8.69 -12.34
C THR A 5 -14.06 -8.73 -10.91
N SER A 6 -14.92 -9.10 -9.97
CA SER A 6 -14.55 -9.28 -8.56
C SER A 6 -14.78 -10.71 -8.13
N ASP A 7 -13.82 -11.29 -7.40
CA ASP A 7 -13.90 -12.66 -6.91
C ASP A 7 -12.92 -12.86 -5.73
N TYR A 8 -12.83 -14.08 -5.22
CA TYR A 8 -11.88 -14.50 -4.21
C TYR A 8 -10.82 -15.41 -4.81
N LEU A 9 -9.55 -15.03 -4.68
CA LEU A 9 -8.43 -15.90 -4.99
C LEU A 9 -8.11 -16.76 -3.75
N GLN A 10 -8.19 -18.08 -3.91
CA GLN A 10 -7.79 -19.03 -2.88
C GLN A 10 -6.32 -19.42 -3.11
N HIS A 11 -5.51 -19.34 -2.06
CA HIS A 11 -4.09 -19.66 -2.12
C HIS A 11 -3.57 -20.26 -0.81
N ASN A 12 -2.36 -20.79 -0.83
CA ASN A 12 -1.75 -21.38 0.35
C ASN A 12 -1.33 -20.30 1.35
N GLY A 13 -1.74 -20.44 2.60
CA GLY A 13 -1.23 -19.66 3.71
C GLY A 13 0.17 -20.13 4.16
N ILE A 14 0.85 -19.29 4.97
CA ILE A 14 2.14 -19.68 5.59
C ILE A 14 1.99 -20.89 6.50
N VAL A 15 0.84 -21.01 7.16
CA VAL A 15 0.56 -22.19 7.99
C VAL A 15 0.27 -23.36 7.07
N LYS A 16 1.14 -24.40 7.10
CA LYS A 16 1.02 -25.59 6.26
C LYS A 16 -0.38 -26.19 6.35
N GLY A 17 -0.99 -26.41 5.19
CA GLY A 17 -2.35 -26.99 5.09
C GLY A 17 -3.49 -26.00 5.34
N LYS A 18 -3.21 -24.71 5.59
CA LYS A 18 -4.23 -23.66 5.73
C LYS A 18 -4.34 -22.88 4.43
N LEU A 19 -5.51 -22.90 3.82
CA LEU A 19 -5.84 -22.04 2.69
C LEU A 19 -6.30 -20.66 3.19
N THR A 20 -5.87 -19.62 2.48
CA THR A 20 -6.35 -18.25 2.64
C THR A 20 -7.15 -17.86 1.41
N LYS A 21 -8.00 -16.84 1.56
CA LYS A 21 -8.76 -16.25 0.46
C LYS A 21 -8.53 -14.75 0.49
N SER A 22 -8.21 -14.16 -0.64
CA SER A 22 -8.10 -12.71 -0.81
C SER A 22 -9.17 -12.24 -1.79
N TYR A 23 -10.01 -11.30 -1.36
CA TYR A 23 -10.96 -10.65 -2.26
C TYR A 23 -10.19 -9.70 -3.19
N TYR A 24 -10.46 -9.78 -4.48
CA TYR A 24 -9.83 -8.92 -5.48
C TYR A 24 -10.84 -8.38 -6.48
N THR A 25 -10.46 -7.29 -7.15
CA THR A 25 -11.14 -6.75 -8.32
C THR A 25 -10.13 -6.55 -9.45
N LEU A 26 -10.41 -7.12 -10.60
CA LEU A 26 -9.63 -6.98 -11.84
C LEU A 26 -10.36 -6.07 -12.80
N PHE A 27 -9.68 -5.04 -13.29
CA PHE A 27 -10.10 -4.15 -14.35
C PHE A 27 -9.27 -4.39 -15.59
N ARG A 28 -9.89 -4.47 -16.76
CA ARG A 28 -9.17 -4.65 -18.03
C ARG A 28 -9.92 -4.03 -19.20
N PRO A 29 -9.22 -3.64 -20.28
CA PRO A 29 -9.87 -3.24 -21.54
C PRO A 29 -10.77 -4.36 -22.06
N GLU A 30 -11.94 -4.00 -22.58
CA GLU A 30 -12.88 -4.95 -23.19
C GLU A 30 -12.32 -5.56 -24.49
N ASN A 31 -11.57 -4.79 -25.26
CA ASN A 31 -10.95 -5.23 -26.51
C ASN A 31 -9.83 -6.26 -26.34
N GLY A 32 -9.46 -6.57 -25.10
CA GLY A 32 -8.44 -7.56 -24.78
C GLY A 32 -6.98 -7.12 -25.05
N ASN A 33 -6.75 -5.93 -25.57
CA ASN A 33 -5.38 -5.41 -25.81
C ASN A 33 -4.77 -4.90 -24.51
N ILE A 34 -3.97 -5.74 -23.87
CA ILE A 34 -3.28 -5.41 -22.62
C ILE A 34 -1.85 -5.00 -22.92
N LYS A 35 -1.46 -3.77 -22.56
CA LYS A 35 -0.10 -3.24 -22.69
C LYS A 35 0.80 -3.68 -21.55
N ALA A 36 0.25 -3.70 -20.33
CA ALA A 36 0.94 -4.05 -19.10
C ALA A 36 -0.06 -4.45 -18.03
N THR A 37 0.42 -5.00 -16.93
CA THR A 37 -0.37 -5.23 -15.73
C THR A 37 0.07 -4.33 -14.58
N LEU A 38 -0.85 -4.02 -13.66
CA LEU A 38 -0.55 -3.33 -12.42
C LEU A 38 -1.23 -4.03 -11.24
N LEU A 39 -0.43 -4.39 -10.22
CA LEU A 39 -0.92 -4.82 -8.92
C LEU A 39 -0.93 -3.65 -7.95
N ILE A 40 -2.08 -3.34 -7.34
CA ILE A 40 -2.24 -2.26 -6.36
C ILE A 40 -2.40 -2.83 -4.95
N LEU A 41 -1.56 -2.36 -4.01
CA LEU A 41 -1.55 -2.68 -2.59
C LEU A 41 -2.03 -1.48 -1.78
N HIS A 42 -3.20 -1.60 -1.14
CA HIS A 42 -3.82 -0.51 -0.37
C HIS A 42 -3.13 -0.25 0.98
N GLY A 43 -3.51 0.84 1.64
CA GLY A 43 -2.97 1.28 2.92
C GLY A 43 -3.60 0.62 4.16
N MET A 44 -3.23 1.14 5.32
CA MET A 44 -3.76 0.74 6.62
C MET A 44 -5.18 1.28 6.82
N GLN A 45 -6.08 0.48 7.44
CA GLN A 45 -7.44 0.92 7.80
C GLN A 45 -8.31 1.38 6.62
N GLU A 46 -8.03 0.85 5.46
CA GLU A 46 -8.80 1.06 4.23
C GLU A 46 -8.94 -0.26 3.46
N HIS A 47 -9.43 -0.23 2.24
CA HIS A 47 -9.60 -1.41 1.41
C HIS A 47 -9.45 -1.10 -0.08
N SER A 48 -9.36 -2.13 -0.92
CA SER A 48 -9.13 -2.05 -2.36
C SER A 48 -10.19 -1.24 -3.13
N GLY A 49 -11.40 -1.17 -2.61
CA GLY A 49 -12.50 -0.41 -3.23
C GLY A 49 -12.21 1.09 -3.40
N ARG A 50 -11.30 1.65 -2.61
CA ARG A 50 -10.90 3.06 -2.70
C ARG A 50 -10.00 3.37 -3.91
N TYR A 51 -9.55 2.35 -4.61
CA TYR A 51 -8.70 2.45 -5.80
C TYR A 51 -9.44 2.16 -7.10
N MET A 52 -10.77 1.93 -7.05
CA MET A 52 -11.54 1.51 -8.22
C MET A 52 -11.53 2.55 -9.35
N GLU A 53 -11.70 3.84 -9.01
CA GLU A 53 -11.67 4.92 -10.00
C GLU A 53 -10.30 5.01 -10.70
N PHE A 54 -9.22 4.93 -9.93
CA PHE A 54 -7.87 4.90 -10.47
C PHE A 54 -7.61 3.66 -11.33
N ALA A 55 -8.03 2.48 -10.86
CA ALA A 55 -7.88 1.23 -11.61
C ALA A 55 -8.67 1.23 -12.92
N GLN A 56 -9.90 1.77 -12.92
CA GLN A 56 -10.70 1.95 -14.12
C GLN A 56 -10.00 2.89 -15.11
N TYR A 57 -9.54 4.06 -14.64
CA TYR A 57 -8.80 5.01 -15.47
C TYR A 57 -7.60 4.34 -16.17
N LEU A 58 -6.79 3.57 -15.44
CA LEU A 58 -5.63 2.88 -16.02
C LEU A 58 -6.04 1.76 -16.99
N ALA A 59 -7.16 1.08 -16.73
CA ALA A 59 -7.68 0.08 -17.65
C ALA A 59 -8.17 0.70 -18.96
N GLU A 60 -8.72 1.92 -18.92
CA GLU A 60 -9.06 2.70 -20.12
C GLU A 60 -7.81 3.06 -20.96
N GLN A 61 -6.64 3.16 -20.31
CA GLN A 61 -5.34 3.37 -20.96
C GLN A 61 -4.67 2.08 -21.46
N GLY A 62 -5.32 0.93 -21.28
CA GLY A 62 -4.84 -0.35 -21.81
C GLY A 62 -4.13 -1.25 -20.80
N LEU A 63 -4.24 -1.00 -19.51
CA LEU A 63 -3.65 -1.85 -18.48
C LEU A 63 -4.66 -2.91 -17.98
N ALA A 64 -4.17 -4.08 -17.58
CA ALA A 64 -4.92 -4.96 -16.69
C ALA A 64 -4.52 -4.66 -15.24
N VAL A 65 -5.45 -4.11 -14.46
CA VAL A 65 -5.20 -3.62 -13.10
C VAL A 65 -5.93 -4.51 -12.10
N ILE A 66 -5.19 -5.06 -11.15
CA ILE A 66 -5.75 -5.82 -10.03
C ILE A 66 -5.53 -5.06 -8.73
N THR A 67 -6.58 -4.94 -7.93
CA THR A 67 -6.53 -4.46 -6.55
C THR A 67 -7.17 -5.50 -5.66
N TYR A 68 -6.66 -5.72 -4.44
CA TYR A 68 -7.17 -6.74 -3.53
C TYR A 68 -7.14 -6.27 -2.08
N ASP A 69 -8.00 -6.86 -1.26
CA ASP A 69 -8.05 -6.57 0.16
C ASP A 69 -7.01 -7.40 0.91
N HIS A 70 -6.13 -6.75 1.65
CA HIS A 70 -5.17 -7.42 2.53
C HIS A 70 -5.88 -8.23 3.61
N LEU A 71 -5.19 -9.25 4.14
CA LEU A 71 -5.66 -9.99 5.29
C LEU A 71 -6.05 -9.04 6.44
N GLY A 72 -7.22 -9.24 7.02
CA GLY A 72 -7.77 -8.36 8.06
C GLY A 72 -8.32 -7.03 7.56
N HIS A 73 -8.56 -6.88 6.27
CA HIS A 73 -9.13 -5.68 5.65
C HIS A 73 -10.26 -6.03 4.68
N GLY A 74 -11.11 -5.04 4.44
CA GLY A 74 -12.16 -5.11 3.42
C GLY A 74 -12.97 -6.40 3.47
N ARG A 75 -13.22 -6.98 2.32
CA ARG A 75 -13.98 -8.23 2.13
C ARG A 75 -13.13 -9.50 2.32
N THR A 76 -11.82 -9.37 2.46
CA THR A 76 -10.93 -10.48 2.86
C THR A 76 -11.13 -10.84 4.32
N ALA A 77 -11.48 -9.88 5.17
CA ALA A 77 -11.95 -10.15 6.54
C ALA A 77 -13.30 -10.86 6.50
N LYS A 78 -13.45 -11.97 7.24
CA LYS A 78 -14.67 -12.78 7.22
C LYS A 78 -15.84 -12.12 7.94
N ASN A 79 -15.53 -11.25 8.88
CA ASN A 79 -16.48 -10.50 9.70
C ASN A 79 -15.79 -9.26 10.30
N THR A 80 -16.57 -8.39 10.95
CA THR A 80 -16.09 -7.16 11.56
C THR A 80 -15.05 -7.39 12.68
N GLU A 81 -15.06 -8.56 13.33
CA GLU A 81 -14.09 -8.88 14.37
C GLU A 81 -12.69 -9.20 13.79
N GLU A 82 -12.60 -9.55 12.53
CA GLU A 82 -11.32 -9.77 11.84
C GLU A 82 -10.73 -8.48 11.27
N LEU A 83 -11.51 -7.42 11.09
CA LEU A 83 -10.99 -6.13 10.61
C LEU A 83 -9.91 -5.60 11.56
N GLY A 84 -8.76 -5.21 11.02
CA GLY A 84 -7.59 -4.73 11.79
C GLY A 84 -6.83 -5.81 12.54
N PHE A 85 -7.16 -7.09 12.31
CA PHE A 85 -6.42 -8.26 12.81
C PHE A 85 -5.97 -9.11 11.62
N PHE A 86 -4.69 -9.42 11.53
CA PHE A 86 -4.16 -10.21 10.40
C PHE A 86 -4.20 -11.71 10.72
N GLN A 87 -3.19 -12.23 11.40
CA GLN A 87 -3.17 -13.61 11.91
C GLN A 87 -2.10 -13.75 13.00
N ILE A 88 -2.16 -14.84 13.77
CA ILE A 88 -1.24 -15.03 14.91
C ILE A 88 0.18 -15.36 14.45
N SER A 89 0.33 -16.26 13.48
CA SER A 89 1.64 -16.76 13.03
C SER A 89 2.18 -15.95 11.86
N ASN A 90 3.33 -15.31 12.02
CA ASN A 90 4.07 -14.58 10.98
C ASN A 90 3.20 -13.64 10.11
N PRO A 91 2.37 -12.75 10.70
CA PRO A 91 1.41 -11.96 9.93
C PRO A 91 2.08 -11.06 8.88
N ALA A 92 3.23 -10.48 9.17
CA ALA A 92 3.96 -9.64 8.22
C ALA A 92 4.44 -10.42 6.98
N GLN A 93 4.87 -11.67 7.15
CA GLN A 93 5.26 -12.49 6.01
C GLN A 93 4.02 -12.98 5.25
N GLN A 94 2.89 -13.24 5.95
CA GLN A 94 1.65 -13.64 5.30
C GLN A 94 1.15 -12.56 4.33
N VAL A 95 1.10 -11.29 4.73
CA VAL A 95 0.62 -10.23 3.83
C VAL A 95 1.53 -10.02 2.61
N VAL A 96 2.83 -10.28 2.75
CA VAL A 96 3.76 -10.26 1.61
C VAL A 96 3.50 -11.45 0.67
N ASN A 97 3.28 -12.64 1.22
CA ASN A 97 2.98 -13.84 0.43
C ASN A 97 1.60 -13.74 -0.24
N ASP A 98 0.60 -13.12 0.43
CA ASP A 98 -0.70 -12.87 -0.18
C ASP A 98 -0.55 -11.97 -1.41
N ALA A 99 0.25 -10.89 -1.30
CA ALA A 99 0.57 -10.01 -2.42
C ALA A 99 1.30 -10.77 -3.56
N GLU A 100 2.24 -11.66 -3.22
CA GLU A 100 2.94 -12.50 -4.21
C GLU A 100 1.98 -13.46 -4.92
N ASN A 101 1.03 -14.08 -4.22
CA ASN A 101 0.03 -14.95 -4.83
C ASN A 101 -0.90 -14.20 -5.80
N ILE A 102 -1.27 -12.95 -5.49
CA ILE A 102 -2.03 -12.09 -6.42
C ILE A 102 -1.18 -11.71 -7.63
N ALA A 103 0.11 -11.40 -7.44
CA ALA A 103 1.04 -11.15 -8.54
C ALA A 103 1.18 -12.39 -9.45
N ASP A 104 1.34 -13.57 -8.86
CA ASP A 104 1.42 -14.84 -9.58
C ASP A 104 0.16 -15.13 -10.42
N TYR A 105 -1.03 -14.85 -9.86
CA TYR A 105 -2.30 -14.96 -10.58
C TYR A 105 -2.34 -14.02 -11.80
N LEU A 106 -1.89 -12.77 -11.63
CA LEU A 106 -1.89 -11.76 -12.69
C LEU A 106 -0.87 -12.12 -13.79
N GLU A 107 0.35 -12.52 -13.41
CA GLU A 107 1.43 -12.94 -14.29
C GLU A 107 1.02 -14.16 -15.14
N LYS A 108 0.41 -15.19 -14.53
CA LYS A 108 -0.08 -16.37 -15.28
C LYS A 108 -1.19 -16.03 -16.27
N ARG A 109 -1.98 -15.03 -16.00
CA ARG A 109 -3.08 -14.60 -16.86
C ARG A 109 -2.62 -13.72 -18.03
N TYR A 110 -1.52 -13.01 -17.86
CA TYR A 110 -0.98 -12.02 -18.81
C TYR A 110 0.54 -12.14 -18.91
N SER A 111 1.04 -13.35 -19.27
CA SER A 111 2.46 -13.69 -19.26
C SER A 111 3.33 -12.87 -20.23
N ASP A 112 2.72 -12.34 -21.28
CA ASP A 112 3.43 -11.75 -22.43
C ASP A 112 3.58 -10.23 -22.35
N VAL A 113 3.24 -9.62 -21.19
CA VAL A 113 3.30 -8.17 -21.00
C VAL A 113 4.07 -7.80 -19.74
N PRO A 114 4.63 -6.58 -19.65
CA PRO A 114 5.30 -6.09 -18.45
C PRO A 114 4.37 -6.04 -17.23
N HIS A 115 4.95 -6.31 -16.04
CA HIS A 115 4.23 -6.30 -14.77
C HIS A 115 4.75 -5.19 -13.87
N PHE A 116 3.83 -4.35 -13.36
CA PHE A 116 4.15 -3.27 -12.45
C PHE A 116 3.48 -3.48 -11.09
N LEU A 117 4.10 -2.89 -10.06
CA LEU A 117 3.64 -2.94 -8.68
C LEU A 117 3.41 -1.52 -8.15
N LEU A 118 2.24 -1.25 -7.55
CA LEU A 118 1.97 -0.02 -6.82
C LEU A 118 1.61 -0.35 -5.38
N GLY A 119 2.23 0.35 -4.43
CA GLY A 119 1.86 0.27 -3.03
C GLY A 119 1.66 1.65 -2.42
N HIS A 120 0.53 1.84 -1.72
CA HIS A 120 0.22 3.07 -0.98
C HIS A 120 0.34 2.86 0.53
N SER A 121 0.99 3.78 1.24
CA SER A 121 1.07 3.77 2.70
C SER A 121 1.59 2.44 3.26
N MET A 122 0.85 1.70 4.08
CA MET A 122 1.18 0.34 4.51
C MET A 122 1.46 -0.56 3.30
N GLY A 123 0.67 -0.46 2.22
CA GLY A 123 0.89 -1.18 0.97
C GLY A 123 2.24 -0.86 0.34
N SER A 124 2.79 0.35 0.52
CA SER A 124 4.13 0.71 0.05
C SER A 124 5.24 -0.03 0.80
N PHE A 125 5.04 -0.30 2.09
CA PHE A 125 5.97 -1.14 2.86
C PHE A 125 5.85 -2.60 2.47
N ILE A 126 4.62 -3.10 2.23
CA ILE A 126 4.39 -4.46 1.72
C ILE A 126 5.03 -4.61 0.33
N ALA A 127 4.85 -3.64 -0.58
CA ALA A 127 5.48 -3.62 -1.90
C ALA A 127 7.01 -3.70 -1.82
N ARG A 128 7.64 -2.89 -0.98
CA ARG A 128 9.09 -2.94 -0.77
C ARG A 128 9.56 -4.27 -0.16
N CYS A 129 8.74 -4.92 0.68
CA CYS A 129 9.03 -6.26 1.18
C CYS A 129 8.84 -7.34 0.09
N LEU A 130 7.85 -7.19 -0.77
CA LEU A 130 7.61 -8.09 -1.91
C LEU A 130 8.74 -7.98 -2.94
N LEU A 131 9.20 -6.77 -3.24
CA LEU A 131 10.35 -6.55 -4.13
C LEU A 131 11.64 -7.22 -3.61
N GLN A 132 11.86 -7.25 -2.29
CA GLN A 132 12.99 -7.99 -1.70
C GLN A 132 12.90 -9.50 -1.93
N GLN A 133 11.70 -10.04 -2.01
CA GLN A 133 11.40 -11.47 -2.11
C GLN A 133 11.25 -11.94 -3.56
N ALA A 134 10.58 -11.16 -4.39
CA ALA A 134 10.14 -11.54 -5.72
C ALA A 134 10.27 -10.37 -6.74
N GLY A 135 11.28 -9.51 -6.58
CA GLY A 135 11.44 -8.31 -7.40
C GLY A 135 11.63 -8.58 -8.89
N SER A 136 12.19 -9.75 -9.26
CA SER A 136 12.36 -10.17 -10.66
C SER A 136 11.05 -10.38 -11.43
N ARG A 137 9.90 -10.45 -10.75
CA ARG A 137 8.57 -10.54 -11.36
C ARG A 137 8.09 -9.21 -11.93
N PHE A 138 8.68 -8.09 -11.52
CA PHE A 138 8.20 -6.77 -11.85
C PHE A 138 9.18 -6.03 -12.75
N ASN A 139 8.64 -5.29 -13.71
CA ASN A 139 9.37 -4.40 -14.59
C ASN A 139 9.59 -3.01 -13.99
N GLY A 140 8.84 -2.67 -12.94
CA GLY A 140 8.99 -1.42 -12.20
C GLY A 140 8.03 -1.34 -11.01
N ALA A 141 8.28 -0.37 -10.12
CA ALA A 141 7.46 -0.18 -8.92
C ALA A 141 7.14 1.29 -8.65
N ILE A 142 5.90 1.54 -8.21
CA ILE A 142 5.35 2.84 -7.84
C ILE A 142 5.09 2.85 -6.35
N ILE A 143 5.79 3.69 -5.62
CA ILE A 143 5.79 3.76 -4.17
C ILE A 143 5.12 5.07 -3.74
N VAL A 144 3.88 4.95 -3.25
CA VAL A 144 2.99 6.09 -2.97
C VAL A 144 2.86 6.32 -1.46
N GLY A 145 3.01 7.55 -0.99
CA GLY A 145 2.77 7.93 0.40
C GLY A 145 3.60 7.12 1.40
N THR A 146 4.84 6.78 1.03
CA THR A 146 5.72 5.94 1.84
C THR A 146 6.48 6.75 2.89
N GLY A 147 6.83 6.10 4.00
CA GLY A 147 7.74 6.65 5.00
C GLY A 147 9.19 6.17 4.83
N GLY A 148 10.09 6.94 5.43
CA GLY A 148 11.47 6.53 5.66
C GLY A 148 11.63 5.75 6.97
N LYS A 149 12.88 5.61 7.42
CA LYS A 149 13.21 4.99 8.72
C LYS A 149 12.66 5.84 9.87
N VAL A 150 11.78 5.26 10.68
CA VAL A 150 11.19 5.92 11.85
C VAL A 150 12.07 5.63 13.07
N PRO A 151 12.57 6.66 13.78
CA PRO A 151 13.25 6.48 15.06
C PRO A 151 12.37 5.71 16.04
N GLY A 152 12.93 4.70 16.72
CA GLY A 152 12.19 3.88 17.67
C GLY A 152 11.31 2.77 17.07
N ALA A 153 11.15 2.67 15.74
CA ALA A 153 10.31 1.64 15.11
C ALA A 153 10.74 0.20 15.48
N LYS A 154 12.06 -0.05 15.61
CA LYS A 154 12.58 -1.37 16.05
C LYS A 154 12.16 -1.69 17.50
N LEU A 155 12.20 -0.71 18.39
CA LEU A 155 11.74 -0.86 19.78
C LEU A 155 10.22 -1.05 19.82
N GLY A 156 9.48 -0.22 19.08
CA GLY A 156 8.02 -0.36 18.95
C GLY A 156 7.61 -1.74 18.43
N LYS A 157 8.33 -2.28 17.42
CA LYS A 157 8.15 -3.64 16.94
C LYS A 157 8.41 -4.68 18.03
N ALA A 158 9.49 -4.55 18.82
CA ALA A 158 9.80 -5.49 19.89
C ALA A 158 8.73 -5.49 20.99
N VAL A 159 8.26 -4.30 21.42
CA VAL A 159 7.18 -4.15 22.38
C VAL A 159 5.87 -4.73 21.84
N SER A 160 5.50 -4.38 20.60
CA SER A 160 4.28 -4.92 19.99
C SER A 160 4.36 -6.43 19.77
N ALA A 161 5.55 -7.01 19.50
CA ALA A 161 5.74 -8.45 19.42
C ALA A 161 5.46 -9.16 20.75
N LEU A 162 5.90 -8.57 21.88
CA LEU A 162 5.61 -9.11 23.21
C LEU A 162 4.11 -9.03 23.52
N LEU A 163 3.50 -7.87 23.29
CA LEU A 163 2.07 -7.68 23.49
C LEU A 163 1.23 -8.58 22.56
N ASN A 164 1.68 -8.82 21.35
CA ASN A 164 1.04 -9.72 20.39
C ASN A 164 0.99 -11.20 20.88
N LYS A 165 1.95 -11.63 21.70
CA LYS A 165 1.91 -12.96 22.31
C LYS A 165 0.84 -13.08 23.39
N ILE A 166 0.53 -11.96 24.08
CA ILE A 166 -0.37 -11.94 25.24
C ILE A 166 -1.81 -11.62 24.81
N ALA A 167 -2.00 -10.57 24.00
CA ALA A 167 -3.31 -10.04 23.64
C ALA A 167 -3.38 -9.62 22.16
N PRO A 168 -3.19 -10.54 21.21
CA PRO A 168 -3.08 -10.20 19.79
C PRO A 168 -4.32 -9.51 19.21
N ARG A 169 -5.51 -9.85 19.71
CA ARG A 169 -6.79 -9.29 19.23
C ARG A 169 -7.23 -8.02 19.95
N HIS A 170 -6.50 -7.62 21.02
CA HIS A 170 -6.86 -6.41 21.75
C HIS A 170 -6.72 -5.16 20.88
N ARG A 171 -7.76 -4.35 20.81
CA ARG A 171 -7.83 -3.07 20.09
C ARG A 171 -7.71 -1.92 21.06
N SER A 172 -6.50 -1.45 21.30
CA SER A 172 -6.24 -0.32 22.18
C SER A 172 -6.70 1.00 21.55
N ARG A 173 -7.76 1.59 22.06
CA ARG A 173 -8.21 2.95 21.65
C ARG A 173 -7.09 3.97 21.83
N PHE A 174 -6.31 3.85 22.90
CA PHE A 174 -5.20 4.75 23.18
C PHE A 174 -4.15 4.74 22.06
N ILE A 175 -3.70 3.56 21.63
CA ILE A 175 -2.68 3.42 20.55
C ILE A 175 -3.23 3.96 19.23
N ASN A 176 -4.46 3.60 18.86
CA ASN A 176 -5.09 4.07 17.63
C ASN A 176 -5.29 5.60 17.65
N THR A 177 -5.77 6.16 18.74
CA THR A 177 -5.94 7.60 18.90
C THR A 177 -4.60 8.34 18.89
N PHE A 178 -3.57 7.78 19.52
CA PHE A 178 -2.23 8.35 19.52
C PHE A 178 -1.66 8.42 18.10
N PHE A 179 -1.76 7.33 17.33
CA PHE A 179 -1.35 7.29 15.93
C PHE A 179 -2.03 8.40 15.11
N ASN A 180 -3.35 8.49 15.18
CA ASN A 180 -4.12 9.52 14.47
C ASN A 180 -3.75 10.94 14.93
N LYS A 181 -3.59 11.19 16.22
CA LYS A 181 -3.19 12.49 16.74
C LYS A 181 -1.82 12.92 16.24
N GLN A 182 -0.84 12.00 16.21
CA GLN A 182 0.50 12.30 15.71
C GLN A 182 0.47 12.74 14.23
N ASN A 183 -0.29 12.05 13.40
CA ASN A 183 -0.42 12.39 11.99
C ASN A 183 -1.16 13.73 11.77
N ASN A 184 -2.06 14.12 12.68
CA ASN A 184 -2.80 15.37 12.61
C ASN A 184 -2.12 16.55 13.29
N LEU A 185 -0.95 16.41 13.93
CA LEU A 185 -0.32 17.49 14.70
C LEU A 185 -0.12 18.78 13.91
N ARG A 186 0.27 18.68 12.64
CA ARG A 186 0.48 19.84 11.76
C ARG A 186 -0.85 20.53 11.39
N PHE A 187 -1.95 19.76 11.37
CA PHE A 187 -3.27 20.21 10.95
C PHE A 187 -4.21 20.54 12.14
N LYS A 188 -3.67 20.66 13.35
CA LYS A 188 -4.44 20.85 14.59
C LYS A 188 -5.29 22.13 14.64
N ASN A 189 -4.92 23.14 13.87
CA ASN A 189 -5.61 24.44 13.79
C ASN A 189 -6.67 24.47 12.67
N GLU A 190 -6.78 23.44 11.87
CA GLU A 190 -7.82 23.32 10.87
C GLU A 190 -9.09 22.72 11.51
N PRO A 191 -10.30 23.07 11.03
CA PRO A 191 -11.50 22.37 11.41
C PRO A 191 -11.29 20.86 11.22
N ASN A 192 -11.30 20.13 12.33
CA ASN A 192 -10.97 18.71 12.31
C ASN A 192 -12.22 17.88 12.55
N GLU A 193 -12.72 17.31 11.51
CA GLU A 193 -13.81 16.36 11.55
C GLU A 193 -13.22 14.96 11.76
N SER A 194 -13.12 14.51 13.00
CA SER A 194 -12.78 13.13 13.37
C SER A 194 -11.33 12.67 13.16
N GLY A 195 -10.36 13.59 13.06
CA GLY A 195 -8.93 13.22 13.02
C GLY A 195 -8.43 12.72 11.68
N THR A 196 -9.09 13.07 10.57
CA THR A 196 -8.75 12.61 9.21
C THR A 196 -8.07 13.66 8.34
N ASN A 197 -7.81 14.88 8.86
CA ASN A 197 -7.23 15.95 8.05
C ASN A 197 -5.91 15.54 7.37
N TRP A 198 -5.10 14.72 8.04
CA TRP A 198 -3.83 14.25 7.48
C TRP A 198 -3.97 13.38 6.22
N LEU A 199 -5.16 12.81 5.97
CA LEU A 199 -5.40 11.94 4.82
C LEU A 199 -5.44 12.74 3.51
N SER A 200 -6.20 13.86 3.49
CA SER A 200 -6.45 14.60 2.25
C SER A 200 -6.89 16.03 2.55
N VAL A 201 -6.66 16.97 1.63
CA VAL A 201 -7.29 18.29 1.64
C VAL A 201 -8.75 18.23 1.19
N ASP A 202 -9.12 17.24 0.40
CA ASP A 202 -10.49 17.03 -0.08
C ASP A 202 -11.40 16.56 1.06
N LYS A 203 -12.37 17.42 1.42
CA LYS A 203 -13.37 17.09 2.45
C LYS A 203 -14.26 15.92 2.05
N ASN A 204 -14.60 15.81 0.77
CA ASN A 204 -15.47 14.72 0.29
C ASN A 204 -14.76 13.37 0.42
N ASN A 205 -13.46 13.31 0.09
CA ASN A 205 -12.66 12.11 0.31
C ASN A 205 -12.61 11.73 1.80
N ARG A 206 -12.38 12.71 2.71
CA ARG A 206 -12.37 12.44 4.15
C ARG A 206 -13.73 11.97 4.68
N GLN A 207 -14.83 12.55 4.18
CA GLN A 207 -16.20 12.12 4.54
C GLN A 207 -16.50 10.71 4.02
N ALA A 208 -16.13 10.41 2.78
CA ALA A 208 -16.27 9.06 2.22
C ALA A 208 -15.52 8.01 3.06
N PHE A 209 -14.27 8.34 3.50
CA PHE A 209 -13.51 7.48 4.41
C PHE A 209 -14.23 7.26 5.75
N LEU A 210 -14.83 8.29 6.33
CA LEU A 210 -15.52 8.21 7.63
C LEU A 210 -16.86 7.49 7.58
N GLN A 211 -17.52 7.50 6.40
CA GLN A 211 -18.82 6.86 6.19
C GLN A 211 -18.68 5.39 5.77
N ASP A 212 -17.50 4.97 5.37
CA ASP A 212 -17.24 3.59 4.95
C ASP A 212 -16.93 2.70 6.15
N GLU A 213 -17.80 1.73 6.40
CA GLU A 213 -17.66 0.78 7.53
C GLU A 213 -16.39 -0.08 7.48
N LEU A 214 -15.76 -0.20 6.31
CA LEU A 214 -14.52 -0.94 6.09
C LEU A 214 -13.27 -0.05 6.27
N CYS A 215 -13.47 1.27 6.46
CA CYS A 215 -12.40 2.24 6.69
C CYS A 215 -12.32 2.67 8.16
N GLY A 216 -11.17 3.21 8.57
CA GLY A 216 -10.97 3.74 9.93
C GLY A 216 -11.08 2.71 11.06
N VAL A 217 -11.10 1.43 10.75
CA VAL A 217 -11.22 0.34 11.73
C VAL A 217 -10.05 0.31 12.70
N LEU A 218 -10.33 0.08 13.99
CA LEU A 218 -9.29 0.02 15.02
C LEU A 218 -8.35 -1.16 14.77
N PHE A 219 -7.06 -0.87 14.59
CA PHE A 219 -6.06 -1.92 14.56
C PHE A 219 -5.90 -2.58 15.92
N SER A 220 -5.81 -3.91 15.89
CA SER A 220 -5.42 -4.72 17.04
C SER A 220 -3.92 -4.56 17.33
N ILE A 221 -3.46 -5.08 18.46
CA ILE A 221 -2.02 -5.22 18.76
C ILE A 221 -1.31 -6.00 17.65
N ASN A 222 -1.95 -7.05 17.12
CA ASN A 222 -1.44 -7.81 15.97
C ASN A 222 -1.33 -6.94 14.71
N GLY A 223 -2.32 -6.07 14.47
CA GLY A 223 -2.29 -5.11 13.36
C GLY A 223 -1.09 -4.18 13.44
N PHE A 224 -0.86 -3.55 14.59
CA PHE A 224 0.32 -2.68 14.80
C PHE A 224 1.64 -3.45 14.73
N TYR A 225 1.70 -4.67 15.29
CA TYR A 225 2.88 -5.53 15.16
C TYR A 225 3.20 -5.83 13.70
N THR A 226 2.17 -6.13 12.90
CA THR A 226 2.30 -6.39 11.46
C THR A 226 2.82 -5.16 10.72
N LEU A 227 2.16 -3.99 10.93
CA LEU A 227 2.55 -2.71 10.34
C LEU A 227 4.02 -2.36 10.66
N LEU A 228 4.41 -2.42 11.94
CA LEU A 228 5.78 -2.13 12.36
C LEU A 228 6.79 -3.15 11.80
N SER A 229 6.36 -4.40 11.62
CA SER A 229 7.23 -5.45 11.07
C SER A 229 7.52 -5.22 9.58
N VAL A 230 6.50 -4.90 8.77
CA VAL A 230 6.71 -4.58 7.35
C VAL A 230 7.44 -3.24 7.20
N ASN A 231 7.13 -2.23 8.04
CA ASN A 231 7.83 -0.95 8.02
C ASN A 231 9.33 -1.11 8.29
N VAL A 232 9.71 -1.78 9.38
CA VAL A 232 11.13 -1.99 9.73
C VAL A 232 11.88 -2.74 8.64
N LYS A 233 11.25 -3.74 7.98
CA LYS A 233 11.84 -4.49 6.88
C LYS A 233 11.97 -3.63 5.62
N ALA A 234 10.92 -2.88 5.28
CA ALA A 234 10.86 -2.03 4.10
C ALA A 234 11.79 -0.81 4.18
N THR A 235 12.05 -0.30 5.40
CA THR A 235 12.89 0.88 5.63
C THR A 235 14.32 0.54 6.08
N ASP A 236 14.73 -0.72 5.96
CA ASP A 236 16.12 -1.10 6.12
C ASP A 236 16.98 -0.40 5.07
N ARG A 237 18.20 0.04 5.44
CA ARG A 237 19.07 0.80 4.53
C ARG A 237 19.37 0.06 3.22
N ARG A 238 19.40 -1.26 3.26
CA ARG A 238 19.70 -2.13 2.10
C ARG A 238 18.47 -2.93 1.63
N TRP A 239 17.29 -2.40 1.81
CA TRP A 239 16.06 -3.11 1.45
C TRP A 239 16.01 -3.54 -0.02
N ALA A 240 16.57 -2.75 -0.93
CA ALA A 240 16.54 -2.99 -2.37
C ALA A 240 17.74 -3.79 -2.92
N LYS A 241 18.61 -4.33 -2.04
CA LYS A 241 19.88 -5.00 -2.44
C LYS A 241 19.72 -6.20 -3.38
N THR A 242 18.52 -6.77 -3.47
CA THR A 242 18.20 -7.92 -4.34
C THR A 242 17.74 -7.48 -5.74
N LEU A 243 17.46 -6.18 -5.93
CA LEU A 243 17.03 -5.63 -7.20
C LEU A 243 18.23 -5.23 -8.07
N PRO A 244 18.13 -5.35 -9.40
CA PRO A 244 19.14 -4.78 -10.29
C PRO A 244 19.17 -3.25 -10.18
N GLN A 245 20.34 -2.62 -10.33
CA GLN A 245 20.50 -1.17 -10.23
C GLN A 245 19.73 -0.39 -11.32
N ALA A 246 19.35 -1.06 -12.41
CA ALA A 246 18.52 -0.50 -13.46
C ALA A 246 17.01 -0.66 -13.20
N PHE A 247 16.59 -1.23 -12.04
CA PHE A 247 15.18 -1.45 -11.74
C PHE A 247 14.44 -0.11 -11.58
N PRO A 248 13.41 0.18 -12.41
CA PRO A 248 12.72 1.46 -12.38
C PRO A 248 11.86 1.62 -11.12
N MET A 249 11.96 2.76 -10.46
CA MET A 249 11.12 3.08 -9.31
C MET A 249 10.60 4.52 -9.37
N LEU A 250 9.29 4.68 -9.17
CA LEU A 250 8.63 5.97 -9.01
C LEU A 250 8.22 6.17 -7.55
N PHE A 251 8.76 7.18 -6.89
CA PHE A 251 8.38 7.59 -5.53
C PHE A 251 7.53 8.86 -5.58
N ILE A 252 6.28 8.78 -5.15
CA ILE A 252 5.34 9.91 -5.16
C ILE A 252 4.62 10.07 -3.83
N SER A 253 4.38 11.33 -3.44
CA SER A 253 3.63 11.67 -2.21
C SER A 253 3.15 13.11 -2.25
N GLY A 254 2.23 13.46 -1.36
CA GLY A 254 1.93 14.85 -1.06
C GLY A 254 3.09 15.53 -0.31
N SER A 255 3.32 16.82 -0.57
CA SER A 255 4.32 17.58 0.18
C SER A 255 3.95 17.73 1.66
N ASP A 256 2.67 17.63 1.98
CA ASP A 256 2.12 17.74 3.32
C ASP A 256 1.75 16.39 3.96
N ASP A 257 2.26 15.29 3.39
CA ASP A 257 2.08 13.94 3.94
C ASP A 257 2.94 13.72 5.20
N PRO A 258 2.31 13.53 6.39
CA PRO A 258 3.04 13.28 7.64
C PRO A 258 3.74 11.91 7.68
N ILE A 259 3.25 10.90 6.95
CA ILE A 259 3.85 9.55 6.91
C ILE A 259 5.24 9.61 6.27
N GLY A 260 5.39 10.40 5.22
CA GLY A 260 6.66 10.71 4.57
C GLY A 260 7.50 11.76 5.30
N ASN A 261 7.09 12.17 6.51
CA ASN A 261 7.71 13.29 7.23
C ASN A 261 7.82 14.54 6.34
N PHE A 262 6.70 14.88 5.68
CA PHE A 262 6.61 16.04 4.79
C PHE A 262 7.68 16.02 3.67
N GLY A 263 7.82 14.86 3.02
CA GLY A 263 8.76 14.62 1.94
C GLY A 263 10.20 14.29 2.37
N LYS A 264 10.58 14.49 3.63
CA LYS A 264 11.95 14.22 4.10
C LYS A 264 12.29 12.72 4.07
N GLY A 265 11.36 11.87 4.49
CA GLY A 265 11.55 10.42 4.52
C GLY A 265 11.69 9.83 3.13
N ILE A 266 10.92 10.34 2.15
CA ILE A 266 11.02 9.92 0.76
C ILE A 266 12.35 10.36 0.15
N LYS A 267 12.74 11.64 0.33
CA LYS A 267 14.03 12.17 -0.13
C LYS A 267 15.21 11.34 0.40
N GLN A 268 15.17 10.99 1.69
CA GLN A 268 16.21 10.13 2.27
C GLN A 268 16.22 8.73 1.63
N THR A 269 15.04 8.12 1.41
CA THR A 269 14.94 6.80 0.77
C THR A 269 15.50 6.82 -0.65
N VAL A 270 15.19 7.85 -1.43
CA VAL A 270 15.70 8.02 -2.79
C VAL A 270 17.21 8.23 -2.78
N SER A 271 17.70 9.14 -1.93
CA SER A 271 19.15 9.38 -1.77
C SER A 271 19.91 8.12 -1.38
N ASP A 272 19.33 7.29 -0.50
CA ASP A 272 19.91 6.00 -0.12
C ASP A 272 20.01 5.03 -1.31
N LEU A 273 19.00 4.98 -2.18
CA LEU A 273 19.00 4.15 -3.38
C LEU A 273 20.02 4.64 -4.43
N GLU A 274 20.08 5.96 -4.66
CA GLU A 274 21.07 6.57 -5.54
C GLU A 274 22.51 6.26 -5.09
N GLN A 275 22.79 6.33 -3.78
CA GLN A 275 24.07 5.93 -3.20
C GLN A 275 24.37 4.43 -3.36
N ASP A 276 23.33 3.58 -3.41
CA ASP A 276 23.48 2.15 -3.70
C ASP A 276 23.61 1.85 -5.20
N GLY A 277 23.61 2.89 -6.04
CA GLY A 277 23.86 2.80 -7.48
C GLY A 277 22.64 2.60 -8.34
N PHE A 278 21.41 2.76 -7.80
CA PHE A 278 20.20 2.74 -8.61
C PHE A 278 20.16 3.97 -9.53
N LYS A 279 19.84 3.74 -10.80
CA LYS A 279 19.95 4.74 -11.88
C LYS A 279 18.61 5.25 -12.39
N ASP A 280 17.55 4.47 -12.24
CA ASP A 280 16.20 4.78 -12.73
C ASP A 280 15.23 5.03 -11.58
N ILE A 281 15.49 6.11 -10.84
CA ILE A 281 14.65 6.56 -9.75
C ILE A 281 14.02 7.91 -10.11
N THR A 282 12.70 7.94 -10.17
CA THR A 282 11.93 9.17 -10.31
C THR A 282 11.25 9.51 -8.98
N MET A 283 11.35 10.78 -8.55
CA MET A 283 10.65 11.24 -7.35
C MET A 283 9.84 12.50 -7.67
N LYS A 284 8.57 12.54 -7.21
CA LYS A 284 7.71 13.73 -7.30
C LYS A 284 6.93 13.95 -6.01
N LEU A 285 6.94 15.18 -5.51
CA LEU A 285 6.10 15.64 -4.40
C LEU A 285 5.04 16.60 -4.96
N TYR A 286 3.77 16.30 -4.72
CA TYR A 286 2.65 17.12 -5.13
C TYR A 286 2.39 18.19 -4.06
N THR A 287 2.61 19.46 -4.44
CA THR A 287 2.52 20.60 -3.52
C THR A 287 1.11 20.73 -2.94
N GLY A 288 1.02 20.82 -1.61
CA GLY A 288 -0.23 21.00 -0.88
C GLY A 288 -1.07 19.74 -0.73
N MET A 289 -0.81 18.66 -1.48
CA MET A 289 -1.47 17.38 -1.26
C MET A 289 -0.97 16.71 0.01
N ARG A 290 -1.84 15.90 0.64
CA ARG A 290 -1.54 15.12 1.85
C ARG A 290 -1.27 13.65 1.53
N HIS A 291 -1.73 12.74 2.37
CA HIS A 291 -1.36 11.32 2.29
C HIS A 291 -1.98 10.57 1.10
N GLU A 292 -3.25 10.83 0.81
CA GLU A 292 -4.04 10.07 -0.18
C GLU A 292 -4.07 10.76 -1.55
N ILE A 293 -2.90 10.94 -2.17
CA ILE A 293 -2.76 11.69 -3.44
C ILE A 293 -3.58 11.11 -4.60
N LEU A 294 -3.95 9.82 -4.55
CA LEU A 294 -4.82 9.16 -5.52
C LEU A 294 -6.31 9.47 -5.32
N ASN A 295 -6.66 10.15 -4.22
CA ASN A 295 -8.03 10.54 -3.86
C ASN A 295 -8.15 12.05 -3.57
N GLU A 296 -7.15 12.84 -3.94
CA GLU A 296 -7.16 14.30 -3.79
C GLU A 296 -7.96 14.99 -4.89
N THR A 297 -8.26 16.28 -4.72
CA THR A 297 -8.99 17.09 -5.71
C THR A 297 -8.29 17.06 -7.09
N ASP A 298 -6.96 17.19 -7.12
CA ASP A 298 -6.16 17.20 -8.34
C ASP A 298 -5.58 15.82 -8.70
N LYS A 299 -6.22 14.73 -8.27
CA LYS A 299 -5.78 13.34 -8.49
C LYS A 299 -5.52 13.00 -9.97
N GLN A 300 -6.20 13.68 -10.91
CA GLN A 300 -5.97 13.42 -12.34
C GLN A 300 -4.53 13.69 -12.79
N ASN A 301 -3.87 14.68 -12.20
CA ASN A 301 -2.45 14.94 -12.45
C ASN A 301 -1.57 13.77 -11.96
N VAL A 302 -1.94 13.19 -10.81
CA VAL A 302 -1.24 12.00 -10.27
C VAL A 302 -1.45 10.80 -11.18
N TYR A 303 -2.68 10.57 -11.66
CA TYR A 303 -3.02 9.48 -12.57
C TYR A 303 -2.23 9.60 -13.88
N ASN A 304 -2.19 10.80 -14.47
CA ASN A 304 -1.44 11.08 -15.70
C ASN A 304 0.07 10.85 -15.52
N ASP A 305 0.64 11.29 -14.40
CA ASP A 305 2.07 11.06 -14.14
C ASP A 305 2.39 9.56 -14.00
N ILE A 306 1.52 8.80 -13.35
CA ILE A 306 1.69 7.36 -13.19
C ILE A 306 1.62 6.64 -14.54
N ILE A 307 0.58 6.92 -15.35
CA ILE A 307 0.46 6.25 -16.66
C ILE A 307 1.61 6.63 -17.60
N ASN A 308 2.00 7.89 -17.65
CA ASN A 308 3.14 8.34 -18.46
C ASN A 308 4.44 7.66 -18.01
N TRP A 309 4.63 7.48 -16.69
CA TRP A 309 5.78 6.77 -16.18
C TRP A 309 5.74 5.29 -16.56
N ILE A 310 4.59 4.61 -16.46
CA ILE A 310 4.45 3.22 -16.91
C ILE A 310 4.75 3.10 -18.41
N GLU A 311 4.14 3.96 -19.24
CA GLU A 311 4.34 3.93 -20.70
C GLU A 311 5.79 4.13 -21.13
N LYS A 312 6.57 4.87 -20.37
CA LYS A 312 8.01 5.04 -20.60
C LYS A 312 8.81 3.75 -20.33
N HIS A 313 8.26 2.82 -19.56
CA HIS A 313 8.93 1.60 -19.11
C HIS A 313 8.28 0.30 -19.66
N LEU A 314 7.45 0.43 -20.72
CA LEU A 314 6.88 -0.69 -21.49
C LEU A 314 7.91 -1.42 -22.36
#